data_234229db739ff8dc8160dfc3ee6317df
#
_entry.id   234229db739ff8dc8160dfc3ee6317df
#
_cell.length_a   1.000
_cell.length_b   1.000
_cell.length_c   1.000
_cell.angle_alpha   90.00
_cell.angle_beta   90.00
_cell.angle_gamma   90.00
#
_symmetry.space_group_name_H-M   'P 1'
#
loop_
_entity.id
_entity.type
_entity.pdbx_description
1 polymer ?
#
loop_
_entity_poly.entity_id
_entity_poly.type
_entity_poly.pdbx_seq_one_letter_code
_entity_poly.pdbx_strand_id
1 'polypeptide(L)'
;MPNGNFFTTDAAPILPDGHGDLILDPLRAESVALNPAVSQTIMSGTRAWTIPVVATDAAASWVREGEEIAPSNPTMRDLTIVPAKTAGLVPVSRETMDDSSPSAREVVGASLAASIREQVDSAFLGAVTAPAPQGLGTITPTVITAPLDSLDPFLDAKAASAAVGGTPTGILIHPDDALVLYKLRDQADSNRPLVGETNSAAGLPLIVTSHATAGQIWLVDARKNYVVVREDIDVEVSKDAYFSSDRTAVRAVMRVGFGFVNEAANVRIDVEAT
;
A
#
# COMPACT_ATOMS: atom_id res chain seq x y z
N MET A 1 -31.05 50.75 -16.01
CA MET A 1 -29.81 50.02 -15.66
C MET A 1 -30.24 48.68 -15.06
N PRO A 2 -30.10 47.55 -15.71
CA PRO A 2 -30.39 46.26 -15.10
C PRO A 2 -29.21 45.81 -14.24
N ASN A 3 -29.47 45.60 -12.95
CA ASN A 3 -28.54 44.94 -12.03
C ASN A 3 -28.45 43.45 -12.39
N GLY A 4 -27.38 43.09 -13.05
CA GLY A 4 -27.07 41.69 -13.27
C GLY A 4 -26.57 41.01 -11.96
N ASN A 5 -27.46 40.29 -11.30
CA ASN A 5 -27.04 39.35 -10.26
C ASN A 5 -26.44 38.13 -10.93
N PHE A 6 -25.13 37.93 -10.79
CA PHE A 6 -24.45 36.67 -11.14
C PHE A 6 -24.86 35.62 -10.11
N PHE A 7 -25.67 34.67 -10.52
CA PHE A 7 -25.97 33.49 -9.73
C PHE A 7 -24.92 32.42 -9.95
N THR A 8 -24.72 31.57 -8.96
CA THR A 8 -23.74 30.47 -8.96
C THR A 8 -23.89 29.52 -10.15
N THR A 9 -25.06 29.45 -10.77
CA THR A 9 -25.34 28.70 -12.01
C THR A 9 -24.61 29.22 -13.25
N ASP A 10 -24.26 30.51 -13.27
CA ASP A 10 -23.55 31.12 -14.41
C ASP A 10 -22.03 30.98 -14.28
N ALA A 11 -21.54 30.59 -13.11
CA ALA A 11 -20.13 30.34 -12.82
C ALA A 11 -19.71 28.87 -13.00
N ALA A 12 -20.66 27.97 -13.31
CA ALA A 12 -20.40 26.53 -13.49
C ALA A 12 -19.32 26.21 -14.54
N PRO A 13 -19.12 26.99 -15.62
CA PRO A 13 -18.03 26.78 -16.56
C PRO A 13 -16.64 27.24 -16.06
N ILE A 14 -16.60 28.00 -14.94
CA ILE A 14 -15.36 28.62 -14.42
C ILE A 14 -14.80 27.83 -13.23
N LEU A 15 -15.63 26.99 -12.60
CA LEU A 15 -15.17 26.08 -11.56
C LEU A 15 -14.51 24.87 -12.24
N PRO A 16 -13.24 24.59 -11.99
CA PRO A 16 -12.63 23.37 -12.50
C PRO A 16 -13.36 22.19 -11.85
N ASP A 17 -13.95 21.34 -12.69
CA ASP A 17 -14.41 20.03 -12.24
C ASP A 17 -13.23 19.33 -11.56
N GLY A 18 -13.46 18.80 -10.36
CA GLY A 18 -12.43 18.09 -9.62
C GLY A 18 -11.98 16.86 -10.40
N HIS A 19 -10.84 16.95 -11.07
CA HIS A 19 -10.23 15.87 -11.84
C HIS A 19 -9.51 14.84 -10.95
N GLY A 20 -9.96 14.67 -9.70
CA GLY A 20 -9.38 13.70 -8.76
C GLY A 20 -9.44 12.25 -9.25
N ASP A 21 -10.52 11.86 -9.93
CA ASP A 21 -10.77 10.47 -10.30
C ASP A 21 -9.84 9.93 -11.41
N LEU A 22 -9.36 10.80 -12.30
CA LEU A 22 -8.49 10.40 -13.43
C LEU A 22 -7.07 10.00 -13.02
N ILE A 23 -6.61 10.46 -11.85
CA ILE A 23 -5.25 10.17 -11.34
C ILE A 23 -5.28 8.98 -10.37
N LEU A 24 -6.42 8.74 -9.70
CA LEU A 24 -6.58 7.71 -8.68
C LEU A 24 -6.62 6.28 -9.22
N ASP A 25 -7.39 6.03 -10.27
CA ASP A 25 -7.53 4.69 -10.81
C ASP A 25 -6.21 4.11 -11.32
N PRO A 26 -5.36 4.85 -12.07
CA PRO A 26 -4.03 4.38 -12.43
C PRO A 26 -3.11 4.18 -11.22
N LEU A 27 -3.21 5.03 -10.22
CA LEU A 27 -2.39 4.94 -9.01
C LEU A 27 -2.70 3.71 -8.17
N ARG A 28 -3.99 3.42 -7.97
CA ARG A 28 -4.44 2.21 -7.27
C ARG A 28 -4.05 0.94 -8.02
N ALA A 29 -4.14 0.97 -9.35
CA ALA A 29 -3.79 -0.18 -10.19
C ALA A 29 -2.30 -0.51 -10.16
N GLU A 30 -1.42 0.47 -9.91
CA GLU A 30 0.03 0.31 -9.98
C GLU A 30 0.72 0.29 -8.60
N SER A 31 0.08 0.81 -7.52
CA SER A 31 0.66 0.82 -6.17
C SER A 31 0.52 -0.53 -5.50
N VAL A 32 1.62 -1.03 -4.95
CA VAL A 32 1.66 -2.27 -4.17
C VAL A 32 0.92 -2.10 -2.85
N ALA A 33 1.11 -0.97 -2.19
CA ALA A 33 0.45 -0.67 -0.91
C ALA A 33 -1.07 -0.61 -1.01
N LEU A 34 -1.62 -0.15 -2.15
CA LEU A 34 -3.05 -0.01 -2.40
C LEU A 34 -3.68 -1.24 -3.09
N ASN A 35 -2.88 -2.27 -3.38
CA ASN A 35 -3.36 -3.49 -4.01
C ASN A 35 -4.27 -4.28 -3.05
N PRO A 36 -5.49 -4.66 -3.48
CA PRO A 36 -6.45 -5.40 -2.64
C PRO A 36 -5.94 -6.77 -2.14
N ALA A 37 -4.96 -7.37 -2.83
CA ALA A 37 -4.32 -8.60 -2.36
C ALA A 37 -3.30 -8.36 -1.23
N VAL A 38 -2.93 -7.10 -0.95
CA VAL A 38 -1.90 -6.70 0.02
C VAL A 38 -2.50 -6.01 1.23
N SER A 39 -3.47 -5.14 1.00
CA SER A 39 -4.08 -4.33 2.06
C SER A 39 -5.54 -3.95 1.80
N GLN A 40 -6.22 -3.53 2.85
CA GLN A 40 -7.52 -2.86 2.76
C GLN A 40 -7.32 -1.35 2.78
N THR A 41 -7.77 -0.69 1.73
CA THR A 41 -7.71 0.77 1.62
C THR A 41 -8.95 1.41 2.24
N ILE A 42 -8.75 2.34 3.17
CA ILE A 42 -9.81 3.11 3.83
C ILE A 42 -9.60 4.60 3.54
N MET A 43 -10.64 5.25 2.99
CA MET A 43 -10.66 6.70 2.83
C MET A 43 -11.22 7.34 4.09
N SER A 44 -10.46 8.24 4.73
CA SER A 44 -10.88 8.88 5.96
C SER A 44 -10.43 10.33 6.02
N GLY A 45 -11.36 11.27 6.10
CA GLY A 45 -11.07 12.70 6.28
C GLY A 45 -10.55 13.08 7.69
N THR A 46 -10.39 12.11 8.62
CA THR A 46 -10.00 12.38 10.01
C THR A 46 -8.48 12.44 10.18
N ARG A 47 -8.02 13.12 11.24
CA ARG A 47 -6.59 13.23 11.56
C ARG A 47 -5.97 11.90 11.95
N ALA A 48 -6.72 11.04 12.60
CA ALA A 48 -6.30 9.71 13.01
C ALA A 48 -7.47 8.74 12.84
N TRP A 49 -7.16 7.50 12.50
CA TRP A 49 -8.13 6.42 12.39
C TRP A 49 -7.81 5.36 13.44
N THR A 50 -8.78 5.04 14.30
CA THR A 50 -8.61 4.06 15.36
C THR A 50 -9.44 2.83 15.06
N ILE A 51 -8.80 1.66 15.09
CA ILE A 51 -9.41 0.35 14.89
C ILE A 51 -9.39 -0.38 16.24
N PRO A 52 -10.53 -0.69 16.85
CA PRO A 52 -10.55 -1.57 18.02
C PRO A 52 -10.18 -3.00 17.59
N VAL A 53 -9.19 -3.58 18.25
CA VAL A 53 -8.68 -4.93 17.98
C VAL A 53 -8.90 -5.78 19.23
N VAL A 54 -9.52 -6.94 19.07
CA VAL A 54 -9.60 -7.92 20.16
C VAL A 54 -8.22 -8.57 20.31
N ALA A 55 -7.58 -8.33 21.45
CA ALA A 55 -6.26 -8.87 21.76
C ALA A 55 -6.36 -10.31 22.29
N THR A 56 -7.40 -10.60 23.06
CA THR A 56 -7.70 -11.94 23.57
C THR A 56 -9.19 -12.16 23.52
N ASP A 57 -9.60 -13.23 22.87
CA ASP A 57 -11.02 -13.62 22.80
C ASP A 57 -11.56 -14.05 24.17
N ALA A 58 -12.89 -13.94 24.34
CA ALA A 58 -13.57 -14.51 25.48
C ALA A 58 -13.44 -16.05 25.47
N ALA A 59 -13.12 -16.64 26.60
CA ALA A 59 -13.06 -18.09 26.74
C ALA A 59 -14.48 -18.70 26.76
N ALA A 60 -14.74 -19.71 25.94
CA ALA A 60 -15.93 -20.52 26.00
C ALA A 60 -15.60 -21.93 26.53
N SER A 61 -16.45 -22.50 27.33
CA SER A 61 -16.30 -23.86 27.87
C SER A 61 -17.59 -24.67 27.70
N TRP A 62 -17.45 -25.98 27.59
CA TRP A 62 -18.59 -26.88 27.64
C TRP A 62 -19.09 -26.99 29.10
N VAL A 63 -20.37 -26.66 29.33
CA VAL A 63 -20.99 -26.66 30.63
C VAL A 63 -22.17 -27.65 30.63
N ARG A 64 -22.36 -28.38 31.70
CA ARG A 64 -23.51 -29.29 31.84
C ARG A 64 -24.79 -28.48 32.10
N GLU A 65 -25.92 -29.08 31.76
CA GLU A 65 -27.21 -28.47 32.03
C GLU A 65 -27.38 -28.20 33.54
N GLY A 66 -27.66 -26.92 33.86
CA GLY A 66 -27.85 -26.48 35.25
C GLY A 66 -26.56 -26.08 36.00
N GLU A 67 -25.37 -26.19 35.37
CA GLU A 67 -24.12 -25.66 35.96
C GLU A 67 -23.93 -24.18 35.61
N GLU A 68 -23.26 -23.46 36.50
CA GLU A 68 -22.96 -22.03 36.30
C GLU A 68 -21.90 -21.82 35.23
N ILE A 69 -22.19 -20.91 34.28
CA ILE A 69 -21.25 -20.53 33.23
C ILE A 69 -20.27 -19.51 33.80
N ALA A 70 -18.96 -19.82 33.80
CA ALA A 70 -17.93 -18.93 34.24
C ALA A 70 -17.82 -17.69 33.33
N PRO A 71 -17.91 -16.45 33.85
CA PRO A 71 -17.75 -15.26 33.03
C PRO A 71 -16.32 -15.13 32.51
N SER A 72 -16.16 -14.76 31.26
CA SER A 72 -14.86 -14.41 30.68
C SER A 72 -14.94 -13.05 30.04
N ASN A 73 -13.86 -12.26 30.15
CA ASN A 73 -13.78 -10.92 29.57
C ASN A 73 -12.75 -10.89 28.43
N PRO A 74 -13.15 -10.50 27.19
CA PRO A 74 -12.18 -10.25 26.15
C PRO A 74 -11.33 -9.02 26.47
N THR A 75 -10.07 -9.04 26.06
CA THR A 75 -9.23 -7.84 26.13
C THR A 75 -9.19 -7.16 24.78
N MET A 76 -9.36 -5.83 24.79
CA MET A 76 -9.31 -5.02 23.57
C MET A 76 -8.08 -4.10 23.61
N ARG A 77 -7.53 -3.82 22.43
CA ARG A 77 -6.53 -2.78 22.21
C ARG A 77 -6.95 -1.91 21.04
N ASP A 78 -6.52 -0.67 21.05
CA ASP A 78 -6.76 0.25 19.95
C ASP A 78 -5.52 0.36 19.07
N LEU A 79 -5.69 0.12 17.78
CA LEU A 79 -4.69 0.42 16.76
C LEU A 79 -5.00 1.79 16.17
N THR A 80 -4.20 2.79 16.48
CA THR A 80 -4.37 4.15 15.97
C THR A 80 -3.41 4.40 14.81
N ILE A 81 -3.96 4.69 13.63
CA ILE A 81 -3.23 5.01 12.41
C ILE A 81 -3.28 6.53 12.20
N VAL A 82 -2.11 7.16 12.13
CA VAL A 82 -1.98 8.61 11.88
C VAL A 82 -1.39 8.82 10.50
N PRO A 83 -2.19 9.30 9.52
CA PRO A 83 -1.68 9.56 8.18
C PRO A 83 -0.59 10.63 8.16
N ALA A 84 0.55 10.29 7.57
CA ALA A 84 1.66 11.21 7.34
C ALA A 84 1.53 11.87 5.95
N LYS A 85 2.18 13.03 5.78
CA LYS A 85 2.17 13.78 4.52
C LYS A 85 3.38 13.39 3.67
N THR A 86 3.13 12.99 2.43
CA THR A 86 4.13 12.96 1.36
C THR A 86 3.84 14.07 0.36
N ALA A 87 4.87 14.77 -0.16
CA ALA A 87 4.69 15.88 -1.05
C ALA A 87 5.89 16.06 -1.97
N GLY A 88 5.62 16.48 -3.21
CA GLY A 88 6.61 16.89 -4.19
C GLY A 88 6.32 18.31 -4.70
N LEU A 89 7.36 19.06 -5.06
CA LEU A 89 7.25 20.40 -5.64
C LEU A 89 8.27 20.56 -6.77
N VAL A 90 7.78 20.92 -7.96
CA VAL A 90 8.60 21.16 -9.15
C VAL A 90 8.35 22.57 -9.67
N PRO A 91 9.37 23.46 -9.71
CA PRO A 91 9.29 24.72 -10.42
C PRO A 91 9.55 24.53 -11.90
N VAL A 92 8.65 25.01 -12.76
CA VAL A 92 8.74 24.94 -14.23
C VAL A 92 8.77 26.36 -14.78
N SER A 93 9.58 26.59 -15.82
CA SER A 93 9.59 27.87 -16.54
C SER A 93 8.22 28.14 -17.16
N ARG A 94 7.78 29.40 -17.16
CA ARG A 94 6.53 29.81 -17.74
C ARG A 94 6.50 29.58 -19.24
N GLU A 95 7.59 29.85 -19.95
CA GLU A 95 7.72 29.59 -21.38
C GLU A 95 7.50 28.10 -21.71
N THR A 96 8.11 27.19 -20.90
CA THR A 96 7.91 25.75 -21.07
C THR A 96 6.46 25.32 -20.82
N MET A 97 5.76 25.98 -19.89
CA MET A 97 4.35 25.68 -19.60
C MET A 97 3.41 26.14 -20.70
N ASP A 98 3.72 27.24 -21.37
CA ASP A 98 2.86 27.85 -22.38
C ASP A 98 3.12 27.24 -23.78
N ASP A 99 4.35 26.81 -24.09
CA ASP A 99 4.78 26.36 -25.44
C ASP A 99 4.79 24.82 -25.63
N SER A 100 4.57 24.03 -24.57
CA SER A 100 4.71 22.57 -24.67
C SER A 100 3.45 21.85 -25.16
N SER A 101 3.66 20.81 -26.03
CA SER A 101 2.64 19.83 -26.42
C SER A 101 3.22 18.40 -26.35
N PRO A 102 2.72 17.48 -25.49
CA PRO A 102 1.62 17.66 -24.54
C PRO A 102 1.94 18.70 -23.46
N SER A 103 0.92 19.16 -22.76
CA SER A 103 1.08 20.20 -21.74
C SER A 103 2.12 19.78 -20.69
N ALA A 104 3.16 20.60 -20.48
CA ALA A 104 4.19 20.35 -19.45
C ALA A 104 3.58 20.13 -18.07
N ARG A 105 2.41 20.73 -17.81
CA ARG A 105 1.63 20.55 -16.61
C ARG A 105 1.18 19.11 -16.38
N GLU A 106 0.68 18.44 -17.41
CA GLU A 106 0.23 17.04 -17.33
C GLU A 106 1.43 16.10 -17.13
N VAL A 107 2.50 16.31 -17.86
CA VAL A 107 3.73 15.50 -17.73
C VAL A 107 4.34 15.63 -16.33
N VAL A 108 4.47 16.85 -15.82
CA VAL A 108 5.02 17.09 -14.48
C VAL A 108 4.07 16.58 -13.39
N GLY A 109 2.76 16.75 -13.57
CA GLY A 109 1.75 16.22 -12.65
C GLY A 109 1.81 14.68 -12.56
N ALA A 110 1.86 13.99 -13.70
CA ALA A 110 2.00 12.54 -13.76
C ALA A 110 3.33 12.05 -13.14
N SER A 111 4.43 12.75 -13.40
CA SER A 111 5.74 12.45 -12.81
C SER A 111 5.73 12.59 -11.28
N LEU A 112 5.11 13.65 -10.76
CA LEU A 112 4.96 13.84 -9.31
C LEU A 112 4.08 12.76 -8.68
N ALA A 113 2.98 12.39 -9.34
CA ALA A 113 2.10 11.32 -8.88
C ALA A 113 2.83 9.97 -8.83
N ALA A 114 3.63 9.66 -9.86
CA ALA A 114 4.48 8.45 -9.87
C ALA A 114 5.50 8.45 -8.72
N SER A 115 6.16 9.58 -8.48
CA SER A 115 7.12 9.74 -7.39
C SER A 115 6.45 9.58 -6.00
N ILE A 116 5.25 10.10 -5.81
CA ILE A 116 4.48 9.91 -4.56
C ILE A 116 4.14 8.43 -4.37
N ARG A 117 3.71 7.72 -5.43
CA ARG A 117 3.45 6.28 -5.40
C ARG A 117 4.70 5.51 -4.94
N GLU A 118 5.85 5.78 -5.55
CA GLU A 118 7.12 5.14 -5.17
C GLU A 118 7.45 5.37 -3.69
N GLN A 119 7.23 6.58 -3.17
CA GLN A 119 7.44 6.88 -1.75
C GLN A 119 6.47 6.12 -0.85
N VAL A 120 5.19 5.98 -1.25
CA VAL A 120 4.18 5.22 -0.50
C VAL A 120 4.53 3.73 -0.46
N ASP A 121 4.90 3.13 -1.60
CA ASP A 121 5.25 1.73 -1.69
C ASP A 121 6.56 1.41 -0.96
N SER A 122 7.56 2.27 -1.08
CA SER A 122 8.81 2.18 -0.33
C SER A 122 8.59 2.28 1.18
N ALA A 123 7.71 3.18 1.62
CA ALA A 123 7.38 3.32 3.05
C ALA A 123 6.56 2.13 3.56
N PHE A 124 5.65 1.58 2.74
CA PHE A 124 4.83 0.43 3.12
C PHE A 124 5.65 -0.85 3.30
N LEU A 125 6.60 -1.12 2.41
CA LEU A 125 7.45 -2.33 2.44
C LEU A 125 8.66 -2.18 3.35
N GLY A 126 9.17 -0.95 3.51
CA GLY A 126 10.42 -0.68 4.20
C GLY A 126 10.26 -0.35 5.69
N ALA A 127 11.41 -0.03 6.28
CA ALA A 127 11.55 0.54 7.62
C ALA A 127 12.00 2.01 7.51
N VAL A 128 11.18 2.84 6.86
CA VAL A 128 11.50 4.25 6.65
C VAL A 128 11.33 5.03 7.94
N THR A 129 12.27 5.95 8.21
CA THR A 129 12.24 6.79 9.42
C THR A 129 11.18 7.88 9.35
N ALA A 130 10.69 8.31 10.52
CA ALA A 130 9.78 9.44 10.62
C ALA A 130 10.26 10.66 9.80
N PRO A 131 9.37 11.39 9.11
CA PRO A 131 7.90 11.42 9.30
C PRO A 131 7.08 10.38 8.50
N ALA A 132 7.70 9.45 7.77
CA ALA A 132 6.98 8.40 7.07
C ALA A 132 6.22 7.47 8.05
N PRO A 133 5.06 6.92 7.65
CA PRO A 133 4.35 5.94 8.47
C PRO A 133 5.14 4.63 8.54
N GLN A 134 4.93 3.89 9.62
CA GLN A 134 5.61 2.60 9.83
C GLN A 134 5.06 1.55 8.87
N GLY A 135 5.96 0.91 8.10
CA GLY A 135 5.65 -0.13 7.12
C GLY A 135 5.91 -1.55 7.63
N LEU A 136 5.81 -2.53 6.71
CA LEU A 136 6.07 -3.96 6.99
C LEU A 136 7.46 -4.23 7.56
N GLY A 137 8.47 -3.44 7.18
CA GLY A 137 9.83 -3.59 7.71
C GLY A 137 9.97 -3.24 9.19
N THR A 138 8.96 -2.61 9.82
CA THR A 138 8.98 -2.19 11.24
C THR A 138 8.18 -3.10 12.16
N ILE A 139 7.31 -3.95 11.62
CA ILE A 139 6.50 -4.88 12.41
C ILE A 139 7.32 -6.10 12.88
N THR A 140 6.73 -6.87 13.79
CA THR A 140 7.28 -8.15 14.25
C THR A 140 6.57 -9.32 13.54
N PRO A 141 7.02 -9.70 12.32
CA PRO A 141 6.39 -10.78 11.57
C PRO A 141 6.80 -12.15 12.11
N THR A 142 6.10 -13.18 11.69
CA THR A 142 6.64 -14.54 11.76
C THR A 142 7.75 -14.67 10.71
N VAL A 143 8.94 -15.13 11.09
CA VAL A 143 10.09 -15.25 10.18
C VAL A 143 10.40 -16.73 9.92
N ILE A 144 10.60 -17.07 8.66
CA ILE A 144 11.06 -18.39 8.20
C ILE A 144 12.35 -18.16 7.41
N THR A 145 13.39 -18.92 7.70
CA THR A 145 14.65 -18.89 6.93
C THR A 145 14.76 -20.17 6.14
N ALA A 146 14.83 -20.07 4.81
CA ALA A 146 14.87 -21.23 3.93
C ALA A 146 15.51 -20.89 2.58
N PRO A 147 16.12 -21.88 1.88
CA PRO A 147 16.56 -21.70 0.51
C PRO A 147 15.36 -21.55 -0.44
N LEU A 148 15.56 -20.87 -1.56
CA LEU A 148 14.54 -20.66 -2.60
C LEU A 148 14.73 -21.68 -3.75
N ASP A 149 14.67 -22.96 -3.43
CA ASP A 149 14.87 -24.09 -4.36
C ASP A 149 13.58 -24.88 -4.64
N SER A 150 12.53 -24.62 -3.88
CA SER A 150 11.21 -25.26 -3.97
C SER A 150 10.08 -24.28 -3.60
N LEU A 151 8.83 -24.77 -3.65
CA LEU A 151 7.68 -24.03 -3.14
C LEU A 151 7.38 -24.31 -1.66
N ASP A 152 8.14 -25.18 -1.00
CA ASP A 152 7.92 -25.58 0.39
C ASP A 152 7.96 -24.39 1.36
N PRO A 153 8.91 -23.43 1.25
CA PRO A 153 8.91 -22.25 2.12
C PRO A 153 7.62 -21.45 2.10
N PHE A 154 6.94 -21.41 0.95
CA PHE A 154 5.64 -20.72 0.83
C PHE A 154 4.51 -21.49 1.50
N LEU A 155 4.54 -22.82 1.45
CA LEU A 155 3.58 -23.68 2.14
C LEU A 155 3.77 -23.59 3.66
N ASP A 156 5.01 -23.62 4.13
CA ASP A 156 5.35 -23.42 5.54
C ASP A 156 4.92 -22.03 6.05
N ALA A 157 5.19 -21.00 5.27
CA ALA A 157 4.75 -19.64 5.60
C ALA A 157 3.22 -19.52 5.65
N LYS A 158 2.51 -20.18 4.75
CA LYS A 158 1.05 -20.23 4.77
C LYS A 158 0.52 -20.96 6.02
N ALA A 159 1.13 -22.06 6.40
CA ALA A 159 0.80 -22.80 7.62
C ALA A 159 1.11 -21.98 8.89
N ALA A 160 2.26 -21.31 8.93
CA ALA A 160 2.65 -20.42 10.03
C ALA A 160 1.69 -19.25 10.21
N SER A 161 1.29 -18.59 9.12
CA SER A 161 0.27 -17.54 9.16
C SER A 161 -1.09 -18.07 9.67
N ALA A 162 -1.52 -19.25 9.20
CA ALA A 162 -2.76 -19.87 9.64
C ALA A 162 -2.74 -20.21 11.14
N ALA A 163 -1.60 -20.62 11.70
CA ALA A 163 -1.45 -20.92 13.12
C ALA A 163 -1.72 -19.72 14.03
N VAL A 164 -1.53 -18.50 13.53
CA VAL A 164 -1.81 -17.24 14.26
C VAL A 164 -3.11 -16.56 13.79
N GLY A 165 -3.99 -17.31 13.09
CA GLY A 165 -5.28 -16.80 12.62
C GLY A 165 -5.20 -15.89 11.40
N GLY A 166 -4.12 -15.93 10.64
CA GLY A 166 -3.97 -15.26 9.35
C GLY A 166 -4.48 -16.11 8.19
N THR A 167 -4.73 -15.46 7.07
CA THR A 167 -5.04 -16.11 5.79
C THR A 167 -4.33 -15.31 4.69
N PRO A 168 -3.13 -15.70 4.28
CA PRO A 168 -2.38 -14.97 3.27
C PRO A 168 -3.18 -14.81 1.97
N THR A 169 -3.11 -13.63 1.39
CA THR A 169 -3.83 -13.23 0.18
C THR A 169 -2.91 -12.87 -0.97
N GLY A 170 -1.63 -12.57 -0.69
CA GLY A 170 -0.64 -12.22 -1.71
C GLY A 170 0.79 -12.48 -1.23
N ILE A 171 1.70 -12.55 -2.20
CA ILE A 171 3.13 -12.70 -1.99
C ILE A 171 3.82 -11.48 -2.61
N LEU A 172 4.61 -10.76 -1.80
CA LEU A 172 5.43 -9.63 -2.24
C LEU A 172 6.87 -10.12 -2.38
N ILE A 173 7.46 -9.88 -3.55
CA ILE A 173 8.78 -10.43 -3.90
C ILE A 173 9.58 -9.43 -4.72
N HIS A 174 10.92 -9.40 -4.49
CA HIS A 174 11.84 -8.63 -5.32
C HIS A 174 12.00 -9.28 -6.70
N PRO A 175 12.22 -8.50 -7.79
CA PRO A 175 12.43 -9.05 -9.13
C PRO A 175 13.53 -10.11 -9.23
N ASP A 176 14.64 -9.96 -8.49
CA ASP A 176 15.74 -10.92 -8.49
C ASP A 176 15.32 -12.28 -7.91
N ASP A 177 14.58 -12.27 -6.80
CA ASP A 177 14.06 -13.49 -6.17
C ASP A 177 12.96 -14.12 -7.03
N ALA A 178 12.11 -13.29 -7.65
CA ALA A 178 11.11 -13.78 -8.61
C ALA A 178 11.76 -14.48 -9.81
N LEU A 179 12.90 -13.96 -10.30
CA LEU A 179 13.65 -14.58 -11.39
C LEU A 179 14.17 -15.97 -10.98
N VAL A 180 14.60 -16.16 -9.73
CA VAL A 180 15.00 -17.47 -9.20
C VAL A 180 13.82 -18.43 -9.27
N LEU A 181 12.64 -18.01 -8.75
CA LEU A 181 11.41 -18.83 -8.79
C LEU A 181 10.98 -19.22 -10.20
N TYR A 182 11.04 -18.28 -11.17
CA TYR A 182 10.67 -18.57 -12.56
C TYR A 182 11.62 -19.53 -13.26
N LYS A 183 12.87 -19.64 -12.78
CA LYS A 183 13.85 -20.61 -13.29
C LYS A 183 13.69 -22.00 -12.69
N LEU A 184 12.99 -22.16 -11.58
CA LEU A 184 12.74 -23.47 -10.99
C LEU A 184 11.93 -24.35 -11.92
N ARG A 185 12.32 -25.63 -12.00
CA ARG A 185 11.65 -26.66 -12.82
C ARG A 185 10.92 -27.66 -11.92
N ASP A 186 9.85 -28.22 -12.44
CA ASP A 186 9.07 -29.26 -11.74
C ASP A 186 9.86 -30.55 -11.52
N GLN A 187 10.84 -30.85 -12.42
CA GLN A 187 11.74 -31.99 -12.34
C GLN A 187 13.12 -31.62 -12.93
N ALA A 188 14.19 -32.31 -12.53
CA ALA A 188 15.57 -32.00 -12.93
C ALA A 188 15.80 -31.97 -14.45
N ASP A 189 15.05 -32.77 -15.22
CA ASP A 189 15.19 -32.86 -16.69
C ASP A 189 13.98 -32.22 -17.44
N SER A 190 13.12 -31.53 -16.73
CA SER A 190 11.93 -30.90 -17.32
C SER A 190 12.20 -29.47 -17.76
N ASN A 191 11.59 -29.06 -18.86
CA ASN A 191 11.54 -27.66 -19.28
C ASN A 191 10.35 -26.90 -18.70
N ARG A 192 9.46 -27.59 -17.94
CA ARG A 192 8.27 -26.98 -17.38
C ARG A 192 8.63 -26.17 -16.14
N PRO A 193 8.29 -24.86 -16.10
CA PRO A 193 8.54 -24.06 -14.91
C PRO A 193 7.66 -24.53 -13.75
N LEU A 194 8.18 -24.47 -12.53
CA LEU A 194 7.47 -24.82 -11.31
C LEU A 194 6.35 -23.77 -11.03
N VAL A 195 6.66 -22.50 -11.25
CA VAL A 195 5.68 -21.40 -11.22
C VAL A 195 5.11 -21.25 -12.63
N GLY A 196 3.80 -21.54 -12.76
CA GLY A 196 3.12 -21.51 -14.05
C GLY A 196 2.86 -20.08 -14.57
N GLU A 197 2.22 -20.00 -15.74
CA GLU A 197 1.88 -18.72 -16.40
C GLU A 197 0.96 -17.79 -15.59
N THR A 198 0.30 -18.33 -14.56
CA THR A 198 -0.63 -17.58 -13.71
C THR A 198 0.04 -16.65 -12.70
N ASN A 199 1.38 -16.56 -12.71
CA ASN A 199 2.16 -15.76 -11.77
C ASN A 199 1.72 -15.95 -10.31
N SER A 200 1.62 -17.23 -9.89
CA SER A 200 1.17 -17.61 -8.55
C SER A 200 2.07 -18.68 -7.95
N ALA A 201 2.34 -18.59 -6.64
CA ALA A 201 3.04 -19.60 -5.87
C ALA A 201 2.17 -20.05 -4.70
N ALA A 202 2.13 -21.37 -4.42
CA ALA A 202 1.28 -21.97 -3.38
C ALA A 202 -0.22 -21.55 -3.44
N GLY A 203 -0.72 -21.20 -4.65
CA GLY A 203 -2.08 -20.71 -4.86
C GLY A 203 -2.32 -19.24 -4.49
N LEU A 204 -1.25 -18.46 -4.28
CA LEU A 204 -1.31 -17.03 -3.99
C LEU A 204 -0.70 -16.22 -5.16
N PRO A 205 -1.24 -15.05 -5.51
CA PRO A 205 -0.68 -14.19 -6.53
C PRO A 205 0.70 -13.67 -6.11
N LEU A 206 1.66 -13.70 -7.04
CA LEU A 206 2.97 -13.09 -6.89
C LEU A 206 2.92 -11.64 -7.34
N ILE A 207 3.23 -10.73 -6.45
CA ILE A 207 3.33 -9.30 -6.70
C ILE A 207 4.81 -8.93 -6.69
N VAL A 208 5.36 -8.76 -7.90
CA VAL A 208 6.77 -8.44 -8.08
C VAL A 208 6.95 -6.93 -7.96
N THR A 209 7.83 -6.49 -7.07
CA THR A 209 8.10 -5.07 -6.86
C THR A 209 9.56 -4.82 -6.50
N SER A 210 10.14 -3.78 -7.09
CA SER A 210 11.50 -3.32 -6.78
C SER A 210 11.64 -2.66 -5.40
N HIS A 211 10.52 -2.36 -4.74
CA HIS A 211 10.52 -1.79 -3.38
C HIS A 211 10.66 -2.87 -2.29
N ALA A 212 10.47 -4.15 -2.63
CA ALA A 212 10.80 -5.25 -1.73
C ALA A 212 12.33 -5.36 -1.57
N THR A 213 12.79 -5.77 -0.40
CA THR A 213 14.21 -6.04 -0.17
C THR A 213 14.57 -7.40 -0.79
N ALA A 214 15.62 -7.45 -1.60
CA ALA A 214 16.12 -8.72 -2.15
C ALA A 214 16.48 -9.69 -1.03
N GLY A 215 16.13 -10.97 -1.20
CA GLY A 215 16.28 -12.00 -0.19
C GLY A 215 15.21 -11.98 0.91
N GLN A 216 14.20 -11.10 0.83
CA GLN A 216 13.07 -11.04 1.76
C GLN A 216 11.75 -11.12 1.02
N ILE A 217 11.04 -12.22 1.20
CA ILE A 217 9.76 -12.47 0.58
C ILE A 217 8.67 -12.36 1.66
N TRP A 218 7.60 -11.61 1.36
CA TRP A 218 6.52 -11.40 2.30
C TRP A 218 5.24 -12.12 1.84
N LEU A 219 4.66 -12.94 2.72
CA LEU A 219 3.28 -13.40 2.59
C LEU A 219 2.42 -12.52 3.47
N VAL A 220 1.44 -11.86 2.86
CA VAL A 220 0.62 -10.85 3.54
C VAL A 220 -0.85 -11.25 3.59
N ASP A 221 -1.52 -10.96 4.70
CA ASP A 221 -2.98 -11.05 4.84
C ASP A 221 -3.60 -9.66 4.69
N ALA A 222 -4.16 -9.37 3.52
CA ALA A 222 -4.77 -8.08 3.21
C ALA A 222 -5.87 -7.67 4.22
N ARG A 223 -6.54 -8.64 4.85
CA ARG A 223 -7.61 -8.36 5.83
C ARG A 223 -7.08 -7.84 7.16
N LYS A 224 -5.79 -8.00 7.43
CA LYS A 224 -5.11 -7.56 8.65
C LYS A 224 -4.24 -6.32 8.42
N ASN A 225 -4.05 -5.91 7.17
CA ASN A 225 -3.25 -4.77 6.76
C ASN A 225 -4.16 -3.65 6.27
N TYR A 226 -4.00 -2.47 6.84
CA TYR A 226 -4.82 -1.30 6.51
C TYR A 226 -3.97 -0.17 5.99
N VAL A 227 -4.43 0.42 4.89
CA VAL A 227 -3.89 1.67 4.34
C VAL A 227 -4.96 2.74 4.45
N VAL A 228 -4.74 3.72 5.31
CA VAL A 228 -5.67 4.82 5.53
C VAL A 228 -5.21 6.01 4.69
N VAL A 229 -5.99 6.36 3.69
CA VAL A 229 -5.80 7.54 2.86
C VAL A 229 -6.67 8.66 3.41
N ARG A 230 -6.04 9.69 3.97
CA ARG A 230 -6.76 10.86 4.48
C ARG A 230 -7.01 11.90 3.40
N GLU A 231 -6.03 12.12 2.56
CA GLU A 231 -6.04 13.08 1.48
C GLU A 231 -5.39 12.40 0.28
N ASP A 232 -6.16 12.29 -0.76
CA ASP A 232 -5.67 11.69 -2.00
C ASP A 232 -4.65 12.59 -2.69
N ILE A 233 -4.06 12.13 -3.78
CA ILE A 233 -3.10 12.96 -4.51
C ILE A 233 -3.82 14.18 -5.06
N ASP A 234 -3.46 15.33 -4.52
CA ASP A 234 -3.89 16.64 -4.99
C ASP A 234 -2.73 17.32 -5.71
N VAL A 235 -2.96 17.70 -6.98
CA VAL A 235 -1.98 18.38 -7.83
C VAL A 235 -2.42 19.82 -8.05
N GLU A 236 -1.71 20.73 -7.40
CA GLU A 236 -1.96 22.17 -7.50
C GLU A 236 -0.88 22.87 -8.32
N VAL A 237 -1.29 23.92 -9.04
CA VAL A 237 -0.41 24.78 -9.83
C VAL A 237 -0.51 26.21 -9.32
N SER A 238 0.63 26.77 -8.92
CA SER A 238 0.74 28.17 -8.48
C SER A 238 1.62 28.97 -9.42
N LYS A 239 1.09 30.08 -9.94
CA LYS A 239 1.84 31.04 -10.76
C LYS A 239 2.58 32.09 -9.91
N ASP A 240 2.21 32.19 -8.63
CA ASP A 240 2.70 33.25 -7.74
C ASP A 240 3.87 32.82 -6.87
N ALA A 241 4.07 31.50 -6.68
CA ALA A 241 5.09 30.97 -5.78
C ALA A 241 6.54 31.39 -6.13
N TYR A 242 6.84 31.59 -7.42
CA TYR A 242 8.14 31.98 -7.94
C TYR A 242 8.06 33.20 -8.86
N PHE A 243 7.27 34.18 -8.45
CA PHE A 243 7.00 35.39 -9.24
C PHE A 243 8.28 36.12 -9.70
N SER A 244 9.30 36.22 -8.82
CA SER A 244 10.55 36.93 -9.11
C SER A 244 11.43 36.25 -10.17
N SER A 245 11.20 34.96 -10.46
CA SER A 245 11.98 34.17 -11.43
C SER A 245 11.17 33.70 -12.63
N ASP A 246 9.95 34.23 -12.82
CA ASP A 246 9.00 33.87 -13.88
C ASP A 246 8.81 32.34 -14.05
N ARG A 247 8.56 31.65 -12.91
CA ARG A 247 8.33 30.21 -12.86
C ARG A 247 6.98 29.91 -12.25
N THR A 248 6.38 28.84 -12.74
CA THR A 248 5.17 28.25 -12.17
C THR A 248 5.55 27.04 -11.31
N ALA A 249 4.96 26.94 -10.13
CA ALA A 249 5.16 25.78 -9.24
C ALA A 249 4.05 24.75 -9.46
N VAL A 250 4.42 23.50 -9.65
CA VAL A 250 3.50 22.36 -9.61
C VAL A 250 3.79 21.59 -8.32
N ARG A 251 2.78 21.42 -7.46
CA ARG A 251 2.87 20.72 -6.19
C ARG A 251 1.91 19.54 -6.20
N ALA A 252 2.38 18.37 -5.77
CA ALA A 252 1.53 17.24 -5.46
C ALA A 252 1.64 16.89 -3.97
N VAL A 253 0.51 16.55 -3.34
CA VAL A 253 0.45 16.21 -1.91
C VAL A 253 -0.46 15.00 -1.74
N MET A 254 -0.07 14.08 -0.85
CA MET A 254 -0.89 12.95 -0.40
C MET A 254 -0.72 12.75 1.10
N ARG A 255 -1.76 12.24 1.78
CA ARG A 255 -1.68 11.85 3.20
C ARG A 255 -2.14 10.43 3.39
N VAL A 256 -1.20 9.56 3.79
CA VAL A 256 -1.41 8.13 3.93
C VAL A 256 -0.80 7.62 5.23
N GLY A 257 -1.44 6.60 5.83
CA GLY A 257 -0.93 5.91 7.02
C GLY A 257 -1.17 4.41 6.91
N PHE A 258 -0.33 3.62 7.57
CA PHE A 258 -0.42 2.16 7.56
C PHE A 258 -0.74 1.64 8.96
N GLY A 259 -1.40 0.49 9.01
CA GLY A 259 -1.69 -0.19 10.26
C GLY A 259 -1.83 -1.69 10.08
N PHE A 260 -1.27 -2.44 11.02
CA PHE A 260 -1.22 -3.90 10.99
C PHE A 260 -1.91 -4.43 12.24
N VAL A 261 -3.09 -5.02 12.07
CA VAL A 261 -3.92 -5.53 13.19
C VAL A 261 -3.29 -6.77 13.82
N ASN A 262 -2.77 -7.66 12.99
CA ASN A 262 -2.04 -8.85 13.44
C ASN A 262 -0.72 -8.93 12.68
N GLU A 263 0.35 -8.47 13.32
CA GLU A 263 1.68 -8.42 12.71
C GLU A 263 2.22 -9.81 12.39
N ALA A 264 1.98 -10.79 13.29
CA ALA A 264 2.45 -12.15 13.13
C ALA A 264 1.74 -12.93 11.99
N ALA A 265 0.56 -12.45 11.54
CA ALA A 265 -0.14 -13.03 10.38
C ALA A 265 0.58 -12.73 9.06
N ASN A 266 1.39 -11.65 9.02
CA ASN A 266 2.31 -11.39 7.93
C ASN A 266 3.58 -12.21 8.16
N VAL A 267 3.93 -13.06 7.21
CA VAL A 267 5.11 -13.94 7.33
C VAL A 267 6.20 -13.44 6.40
N ARG A 268 7.42 -13.35 6.92
CA ARG A 268 8.60 -13.03 6.13
C ARG A 268 9.44 -14.28 5.93
N ILE A 269 9.76 -14.57 4.69
CA ILE A 269 10.74 -15.59 4.32
C ILE A 269 12.06 -14.88 4.06
N ASP A 270 13.08 -15.17 4.86
CA ASP A 270 14.44 -14.73 4.64
C ASP A 270 15.16 -15.82 3.82
N VAL A 271 15.53 -15.48 2.58
CA VAL A 271 16.15 -16.41 1.64
C VAL A 271 17.59 -16.64 2.05
N GLU A 272 17.97 -17.90 2.29
CA GLU A 272 19.36 -18.27 2.54
C GLU A 272 20.20 -18.06 1.26
N ALA A 273 21.33 -17.39 1.40
CA ALA A 273 22.30 -17.30 0.32
C ALA A 273 22.87 -18.71 0.03
N THR A 274 22.69 -19.17 -1.20
CA THR A 274 23.21 -20.45 -1.69
C THR A 274 24.70 -20.36 -1.94
#